data_044bc90b5a306d442a60a233fb81e8b6
#
_entry.id   044bc90b5a306d442a60a233fb81e8b6
#
_cell.length_a   1.000
_cell.length_b   1.000
_cell.length_c   1.000
_cell.angle_alpha   90.00
_cell.angle_beta   90.00
_cell.angle_gamma   90.00
#
_symmetry.space_group_name_H-M   'P 1'
#
loop_
_entity.id
_entity.type
_entity.pdbx_description
1 polymer ?
#
loop_
_entity_poly.entity_id
_entity_poly.type
_entity_poly.pdbx_seq_one_letter_code
_entity_poly.pdbx_strand_id
1 'polypeptide(L)'
;LWEKVFLAANKDTPMIEDGKNYGDFLLDTIEGAKDQFAADELKTLKAGAQQVKEIEDKLMALEKEFPGCGSTPGEGESVDASTAGMTNGESGETKFPSFTGKDLDGNDVNSDELFSKNKVTVMNFWFTTCKPCVGELGDLEKLNKELAEKGGQVVGVNSFTLDGNKDEVADAKDVLSKKGVTYKNIWFKSDSEAGKFTSNLYSFPTTYVIDQNGNIVGEPIMGGINSAEQREALNKLIDQALAKSEQ
;
A
#
# COMPACT_ATOMS: atom_id res chain seq x y z
N LEU A 1 -15.93 -2.77 -24.31
CA LEU A 1 -16.70 -4.04 -24.37
C LEU A 1 -17.40 -4.31 -23.03
N TRP A 2 -16.68 -4.33 -21.91
CA TRP A 2 -17.24 -4.56 -20.57
C TRP A 2 -18.32 -3.56 -20.18
N GLU A 3 -18.16 -2.29 -20.51
CA GLU A 3 -19.17 -1.26 -20.27
C GLU A 3 -20.52 -1.63 -20.92
N LYS A 4 -20.49 -2.16 -22.15
CA LYS A 4 -21.70 -2.63 -22.84
C LYS A 4 -22.33 -3.84 -22.13
N VAL A 5 -21.53 -4.75 -21.58
CA VAL A 5 -22.00 -5.91 -20.81
C VAL A 5 -22.80 -5.43 -19.59
N PHE A 6 -22.23 -4.52 -18.80
CA PHE A 6 -22.86 -4.01 -17.59
C PHE A 6 -24.06 -3.08 -17.87
N LEU A 7 -24.06 -2.35 -18.98
CA LEU A 7 -25.23 -1.56 -19.42
C LEU A 7 -26.38 -2.46 -19.91
N ALA A 8 -26.05 -3.63 -20.47
CA ALA A 8 -27.03 -4.60 -20.93
C ALA A 8 -27.54 -5.51 -19.79
N ALA A 9 -26.78 -5.65 -18.72
CA ALA A 9 -27.23 -6.29 -17.51
C ALA A 9 -28.38 -5.48 -16.89
N ASN A 10 -29.56 -6.07 -16.79
CA ASN A 10 -30.75 -5.40 -16.24
C ASN A 10 -30.45 -4.85 -14.83
N LYS A 11 -31.09 -3.73 -14.48
CA LYS A 11 -31.02 -3.12 -13.14
C LYS A 11 -31.45 -4.04 -12.00
N ASP A 12 -32.07 -5.17 -12.32
CA ASP A 12 -32.52 -6.22 -11.41
C ASP A 12 -31.53 -7.40 -11.29
N THR A 13 -30.30 -7.26 -11.80
CA THR A 13 -29.27 -8.28 -11.60
C THR A 13 -28.96 -8.33 -10.10
N PRO A 14 -29.19 -9.44 -9.39
CA PRO A 14 -28.95 -9.51 -7.95
C PRO A 14 -27.49 -9.24 -7.67
N MET A 15 -27.20 -8.55 -6.55
CA MET A 15 -25.84 -8.45 -6.02
C MET A 15 -25.26 -9.86 -5.88
N ILE A 16 -23.98 -10.01 -6.17
CA ILE A 16 -23.29 -11.29 -6.06
C ILE A 16 -23.44 -11.75 -4.60
N GLU A 17 -23.99 -12.95 -4.41
CA GLU A 17 -24.06 -13.54 -3.08
C GLU A 17 -22.65 -13.92 -2.63
N ASP A 18 -22.34 -13.67 -1.35
CA ASP A 18 -21.07 -14.05 -0.76
C ASP A 18 -20.75 -15.53 -1.00
N GLY A 19 -19.53 -15.82 -1.46
CA GLY A 19 -19.07 -17.18 -1.74
C GLY A 19 -19.35 -17.68 -3.17
N LYS A 20 -19.92 -16.86 -4.07
CA LYS A 20 -20.02 -17.21 -5.50
C LYS A 20 -18.84 -16.68 -6.29
N ASN A 21 -18.35 -17.46 -7.25
CA ASN A 21 -17.27 -17.06 -8.14
C ASN A 21 -17.71 -15.94 -9.06
N TYR A 22 -16.96 -14.81 -9.03
CA TYR A 22 -17.27 -13.62 -9.85
C TYR A 22 -17.16 -13.90 -11.35
N GLY A 23 -16.26 -14.80 -11.75
CA GLY A 23 -16.14 -15.21 -13.14
C GLY A 23 -17.38 -15.93 -13.66
N ASP A 24 -18.05 -16.73 -12.83
CA ASP A 24 -19.34 -17.35 -13.20
C ASP A 24 -20.42 -16.28 -13.39
N PHE A 25 -20.51 -15.30 -12.50
CA PHE A 25 -21.40 -14.16 -12.64
C PHE A 25 -21.16 -13.39 -13.96
N LEU A 26 -19.89 -13.14 -14.33
CA LEU A 26 -19.55 -12.48 -15.59
C LEU A 26 -19.95 -13.32 -16.80
N LEU A 27 -19.75 -14.64 -16.78
CA LEU A 27 -20.15 -15.55 -17.86
C LEU A 27 -21.66 -15.55 -18.06
N ASP A 28 -22.44 -15.61 -16.99
CA ASP A 28 -23.90 -15.56 -17.03
C ASP A 28 -24.39 -14.21 -17.56
N THR A 29 -23.78 -13.11 -17.15
CA THR A 29 -24.09 -11.75 -17.61
C THR A 29 -23.81 -11.59 -19.11
N ILE A 30 -22.69 -12.11 -19.59
CA ILE A 30 -22.33 -12.10 -21.03
C ILE A 30 -23.31 -12.94 -21.83
N GLU A 31 -23.69 -14.12 -21.32
CA GLU A 31 -24.66 -14.99 -22.01
C GLU A 31 -26.04 -14.35 -22.08
N GLY A 32 -26.49 -13.66 -21.03
CA GLY A 32 -27.74 -12.91 -21.01
C GLY A 32 -27.79 -11.74 -22.02
N ALA A 33 -26.62 -11.18 -22.34
CA ALA A 33 -26.48 -10.04 -23.25
C ALA A 33 -25.99 -10.43 -24.68
N LYS A 34 -25.84 -11.72 -24.98
CA LYS A 34 -25.13 -12.24 -26.17
C LYS A 34 -25.60 -11.67 -27.50
N ASP A 35 -26.87 -11.38 -27.62
CA ASP A 35 -27.49 -10.86 -28.87
C ASP A 35 -27.06 -9.41 -29.20
N GLN A 36 -26.36 -8.75 -28.29
CA GLN A 36 -25.88 -7.38 -28.45
C GLN A 36 -24.43 -7.29 -28.93
N PHE A 37 -23.76 -8.43 -29.09
CA PHE A 37 -22.33 -8.52 -29.41
C PHE A 37 -22.08 -9.34 -30.68
N ALA A 38 -21.00 -8.97 -31.40
CA ALA A 38 -20.50 -9.77 -32.50
C ALA A 38 -19.78 -11.04 -31.95
N ALA A 39 -19.61 -12.05 -32.78
CA ALA A 39 -19.06 -13.34 -32.38
C ALA A 39 -17.62 -13.26 -31.83
N ASP A 40 -16.80 -12.38 -32.39
CA ASP A 40 -15.43 -12.09 -31.94
C ASP A 40 -15.39 -11.33 -30.62
N GLU A 41 -16.32 -10.39 -30.42
CA GLU A 41 -16.50 -9.68 -29.15
C GLU A 41 -16.90 -10.63 -28.03
N LEU A 42 -17.86 -11.52 -28.29
CA LEU A 42 -18.28 -12.57 -27.33
C LEU A 42 -17.15 -13.51 -26.96
N LYS A 43 -16.32 -13.89 -27.95
CA LYS A 43 -15.15 -14.73 -27.70
C LYS A 43 -14.17 -14.05 -26.75
N THR A 44 -13.89 -12.78 -26.98
CA THR A 44 -12.97 -11.99 -26.14
C THR A 44 -13.51 -11.81 -24.73
N LEU A 45 -14.80 -11.47 -24.60
CA LEU A 45 -15.46 -11.31 -23.29
C LEU A 45 -15.47 -12.61 -22.49
N LYS A 46 -15.86 -13.73 -23.12
CA LYS A 46 -15.88 -15.04 -22.47
C LYS A 46 -14.48 -15.51 -22.04
N ALA A 47 -13.47 -15.23 -22.86
CA ALA A 47 -12.07 -15.55 -22.48
C ALA A 47 -11.61 -14.74 -21.26
N GLY A 48 -11.96 -13.46 -21.18
CA GLY A 48 -11.66 -12.62 -20.01
C GLY A 48 -12.40 -13.09 -18.75
N ALA A 49 -13.69 -13.37 -18.85
CA ALA A 49 -14.48 -13.90 -17.74
C ALA A 49 -13.96 -15.27 -17.23
N GLN A 50 -13.51 -16.13 -18.17
CA GLN A 50 -12.93 -17.41 -17.82
C GLN A 50 -11.60 -17.25 -17.06
N GLN A 51 -10.76 -16.27 -17.40
CA GLN A 51 -9.55 -15.97 -16.65
C GLN A 51 -9.85 -15.49 -15.23
N VAL A 52 -10.86 -14.64 -15.06
CA VAL A 52 -11.32 -14.21 -13.72
C VAL A 52 -11.77 -15.42 -12.91
N LYS A 53 -12.60 -16.31 -13.50
CA LYS A 53 -13.06 -17.53 -12.85
C LYS A 53 -11.89 -18.41 -12.36
N GLU A 54 -10.88 -18.64 -13.20
CA GLU A 54 -9.73 -19.46 -12.85
C GLU A 54 -8.88 -18.84 -11.72
N ILE A 55 -8.79 -17.51 -11.66
CA ILE A 55 -8.11 -16.81 -10.59
C ILE A 55 -8.87 -16.95 -9.28
N GLU A 56 -10.19 -16.76 -9.30
CA GLU A 56 -11.03 -16.89 -8.11
C GLU A 56 -11.09 -18.34 -7.60
N ASP A 57 -11.16 -19.34 -8.50
CA ASP A 57 -11.09 -20.73 -8.12
C ASP A 57 -9.78 -21.05 -7.38
N LYS A 58 -8.66 -20.46 -7.82
CA LYS A 58 -7.36 -20.58 -7.13
C LYS A 58 -7.37 -19.87 -5.78
N LEU A 59 -7.96 -18.67 -5.70
CA LEU A 59 -8.10 -17.93 -4.44
C LEU A 59 -8.93 -18.70 -3.42
N MET A 60 -10.08 -19.24 -3.83
CA MET A 60 -10.92 -20.08 -2.97
C MET A 60 -10.20 -21.36 -2.52
N ALA A 61 -9.36 -21.95 -3.38
CA ALA A 61 -8.56 -23.11 -3.01
C ALA A 61 -7.49 -22.75 -1.97
N LEU A 62 -6.82 -21.60 -2.14
CA LEU A 62 -5.85 -21.06 -1.18
C LEU A 62 -6.50 -20.70 0.15
N GLU A 63 -7.67 -20.07 0.12
CA GLU A 63 -8.41 -19.74 1.33
C GLU A 63 -8.86 -20.98 2.12
N LYS A 64 -9.18 -22.06 1.42
CA LYS A 64 -9.48 -23.36 2.05
C LYS A 64 -8.24 -24.01 2.65
N GLU A 65 -7.08 -23.86 2.01
CA GLU A 65 -5.79 -24.38 2.50
C GLU A 65 -5.24 -23.50 3.63
N PHE A 66 -5.46 -22.19 3.56
CA PHE A 66 -5.03 -21.17 4.53
C PHE A 66 -6.25 -20.34 4.99
N PRO A 67 -7.08 -20.85 5.91
CA PRO A 67 -8.27 -20.14 6.36
C PRO A 67 -7.93 -18.76 6.93
N GLY A 68 -8.56 -17.72 6.38
CA GLY A 68 -8.34 -16.32 6.78
C GLY A 68 -7.40 -15.53 5.88
N CYS A 69 -6.77 -16.12 4.87
CA CYS A 69 -5.90 -15.37 3.94
C CYS A 69 -6.64 -14.38 3.01
N GLY A 70 -7.98 -14.40 2.97
CA GLY A 70 -8.81 -13.51 2.17
C GLY A 70 -9.75 -12.61 2.98
N SER A 71 -9.75 -12.72 4.31
CA SER A 71 -10.67 -11.97 5.15
C SER A 71 -10.23 -10.52 5.28
N THR A 72 -11.11 -9.58 4.91
CA THR A 72 -10.99 -8.18 5.35
C THR A 72 -11.02 -8.15 6.89
N PRO A 73 -10.16 -7.33 7.54
CA PRO A 73 -10.14 -7.23 9.00
C PRO A 73 -11.46 -6.66 9.53
N GLY A 74 -12.30 -7.54 9.99
CA GLY A 74 -13.56 -7.21 10.64
C GLY A 74 -14.14 -8.48 11.22
N GLU A 75 -13.94 -8.69 12.53
CA GLU A 75 -14.46 -9.77 13.37
C GLU A 75 -13.73 -11.12 13.29
N GLY A 76 -12.68 -11.28 14.10
CA GLY A 76 -12.05 -12.54 14.47
C GLY A 76 -10.55 -12.56 14.23
N GLU A 77 -9.81 -12.69 15.30
CA GLU A 77 -8.36 -12.89 15.47
C GLU A 77 -7.47 -12.51 14.27
N SER A 78 -6.79 -11.37 14.40
CA SER A 78 -5.83 -10.83 13.45
C SER A 78 -4.68 -11.82 13.18
N VAL A 79 -4.73 -12.51 12.07
CA VAL A 79 -3.50 -13.03 11.46
C VAL A 79 -2.91 -11.86 10.67
N ASP A 80 -1.85 -11.32 11.23
CA ASP A 80 -1.10 -10.18 10.72
C ASP A 80 -0.54 -10.46 9.31
N ALA A 81 -1.31 -10.11 8.27
CA ALA A 81 -0.87 -10.18 6.89
C ALA A 81 0.19 -9.10 6.56
N SER A 82 0.46 -8.17 7.50
CA SER A 82 1.47 -7.14 7.37
C SER A 82 2.89 -7.65 7.66
N THR A 83 3.03 -8.90 8.18
CA THR A 83 4.32 -9.51 8.56
C THR A 83 4.99 -10.34 7.47
N ALA A 84 4.40 -10.51 6.28
CA ALA A 84 5.05 -11.22 5.19
C ALA A 84 6.29 -10.44 4.70
N GLY A 85 7.46 -10.82 5.19
CA GLY A 85 8.76 -10.20 4.88
C GLY A 85 9.42 -9.44 6.03
N MET A 86 8.80 -9.41 7.22
CA MET A 86 9.39 -8.79 8.41
C MET A 86 10.21 -9.81 9.20
N THR A 87 11.44 -9.46 9.52
CA THR A 87 12.27 -10.26 10.43
C THR A 87 11.97 -9.86 11.86
N ASN A 88 11.53 -10.82 12.71
CA ASN A 88 11.44 -10.61 14.14
C ASN A 88 12.87 -10.49 14.71
N GLY A 89 13.16 -9.38 15.37
CA GLY A 89 14.37 -9.24 16.16
C GLY A 89 14.35 -10.18 17.38
N GLU A 90 15.52 -10.35 18.03
CA GLU A 90 15.66 -11.18 19.26
C GLU A 90 14.74 -10.73 20.41
N SER A 91 14.18 -9.53 20.34
CA SER A 91 13.24 -8.95 21.33
C SER A 91 11.75 -9.21 21.01
N GLY A 92 11.43 -9.94 19.95
CA GLY A 92 10.04 -10.10 19.46
C GLY A 92 9.48 -8.86 18.75
N GLU A 93 10.28 -7.83 18.52
CA GLU A 93 9.90 -6.62 17.79
C GLU A 93 10.05 -6.84 16.28
N THR A 94 9.06 -6.39 15.52
CA THR A 94 9.06 -6.50 14.06
C THR A 94 9.93 -5.40 13.46
N LYS A 95 10.98 -5.77 12.72
CA LYS A 95 11.87 -4.81 12.06
C LYS A 95 11.37 -4.46 10.67
N PHE A 96 11.52 -3.19 10.30
CA PHE A 96 11.39 -2.77 8.92
C PHE A 96 12.52 -3.42 8.08
N PRO A 97 12.24 -3.93 6.86
CA PRO A 97 13.26 -4.56 6.02
C PRO A 97 14.44 -3.62 5.73
N SER A 98 15.66 -4.12 5.92
CA SER A 98 16.87 -3.36 5.61
C SER A 98 16.97 -3.05 4.12
N PHE A 99 17.46 -1.87 3.77
CA PHE A 99 17.64 -1.45 2.39
C PHE A 99 18.86 -0.57 2.18
N THR A 100 19.35 -0.60 0.95
CA THR A 100 20.18 0.45 0.37
C THR A 100 19.43 1.01 -0.83
N GLY A 101 19.44 2.32 -1.00
CA GLY A 101 18.69 3.00 -2.05
C GLY A 101 19.26 4.39 -2.32
N LYS A 102 18.44 5.22 -2.91
CA LYS A 102 18.79 6.62 -3.18
C LYS A 102 17.62 7.53 -2.85
N ASP A 103 17.91 8.78 -2.56
CA ASP A 103 16.88 9.81 -2.61
C ASP A 103 16.57 10.18 -4.08
N LEU A 104 15.55 11.03 -4.26
CA LEU A 104 15.18 11.44 -5.62
C LEU A 104 16.24 12.30 -6.31
N ASP A 105 17.22 12.84 -5.59
CA ASP A 105 18.36 13.60 -6.14
C ASP A 105 19.56 12.73 -6.47
N GLY A 106 19.48 11.42 -6.15
CA GLY A 106 20.48 10.42 -6.48
C GLY A 106 21.52 10.20 -5.38
N ASN A 107 21.37 10.81 -4.20
CA ASN A 107 22.24 10.57 -3.07
C ASN A 107 21.95 9.20 -2.45
N ASP A 108 22.99 8.49 -2.02
CA ASP A 108 22.86 7.18 -1.39
C ASP A 108 22.16 7.28 -0.03
N VAL A 109 21.29 6.32 0.23
CA VAL A 109 20.55 6.18 1.49
C VAL A 109 20.59 4.71 1.90
N ASN A 110 20.85 4.45 3.17
CA ASN A 110 20.67 3.12 3.76
C ASN A 110 19.79 3.19 5.01
N SER A 111 19.12 2.08 5.31
CA SER A 111 18.16 2.00 6.42
C SER A 111 18.80 2.23 7.77
N ASP A 112 20.01 1.67 8.01
CA ASP A 112 20.66 1.72 9.33
C ASP A 112 21.01 3.15 9.73
N GLU A 113 21.56 3.91 8.77
CA GLU A 113 21.87 5.32 9.01
C GLU A 113 20.59 6.18 9.07
N LEU A 114 19.59 5.85 8.24
CA LEU A 114 18.34 6.58 8.19
C LEU A 114 17.61 6.52 9.52
N PHE A 115 17.56 5.35 10.13
CA PHE A 115 16.88 5.14 11.41
C PHE A 115 17.72 5.58 12.59
N SER A 116 18.98 5.14 12.69
CA SER A 116 19.84 5.40 13.87
C SER A 116 20.15 6.88 14.09
N LYS A 117 20.10 7.72 13.06
CA LYS A 117 20.29 9.17 13.17
C LYS A 117 19.05 9.93 13.65
N ASN A 118 17.91 9.26 13.76
CA ASN A 118 16.64 9.88 14.11
C ASN A 118 15.94 9.07 15.21
N LYS A 119 15.41 9.73 16.23
CA LYS A 119 14.67 9.09 17.32
C LYS A 119 13.41 8.39 16.83
N VAL A 120 12.80 8.93 15.78
CA VAL A 120 11.61 8.37 15.11
C VAL A 120 11.63 8.73 13.63
N THR A 121 11.26 7.78 12.78
CA THR A 121 11.02 7.97 11.36
C THR A 121 9.58 7.60 11.03
N VAL A 122 8.83 8.55 10.49
CA VAL A 122 7.50 8.32 9.91
C VAL A 122 7.68 8.03 8.43
N MET A 123 7.48 6.78 8.01
CA MET A 123 7.67 6.35 6.63
C MET A 123 6.32 6.23 5.93
N ASN A 124 6.09 7.09 4.93
CA ASN A 124 4.84 7.16 4.19
C ASN A 124 5.01 6.58 2.78
N PHE A 125 4.16 5.61 2.45
CA PHE A 125 4.11 4.98 1.13
C PHE A 125 2.99 5.60 0.30
N TRP A 126 3.33 6.04 -0.91
CA TRP A 126 2.44 6.77 -1.78
C TRP A 126 2.73 6.50 -3.26
N PHE A 127 1.92 7.02 -4.17
CA PHE A 127 2.24 7.08 -5.60
C PHE A 127 1.63 8.33 -6.26
N THR A 128 2.19 8.72 -7.40
CA THR A 128 1.98 10.02 -8.04
C THR A 128 0.54 10.29 -8.44
N THR A 129 -0.20 9.27 -8.87
CA THR A 129 -1.60 9.40 -9.28
C THR A 129 -2.62 9.11 -8.17
N CYS A 130 -2.17 8.79 -6.96
CA CYS A 130 -2.99 8.55 -5.79
C CYS A 130 -3.51 9.88 -5.22
N LYS A 131 -4.75 10.24 -5.51
CA LYS A 131 -5.36 11.50 -5.06
C LYS A 131 -5.32 11.71 -3.53
N PRO A 132 -5.72 10.73 -2.69
CA PRO A 132 -5.63 10.88 -1.24
C PRO A 132 -4.18 11.03 -0.76
N CYS A 133 -3.22 10.28 -1.35
CA CYS A 133 -1.81 10.40 -1.01
C CYS A 133 -1.27 11.82 -1.28
N VAL A 134 -1.51 12.33 -2.50
CA VAL A 134 -1.11 13.69 -2.89
C VAL A 134 -1.84 14.75 -2.05
N GLY A 135 -3.04 14.43 -1.57
CA GLY A 135 -3.83 15.31 -0.70
C GLY A 135 -3.17 15.55 0.66
N GLU A 136 -2.51 14.55 1.25
CA GLU A 136 -1.92 14.63 2.59
C GLU A 136 -0.45 15.12 2.64
N LEU A 137 0.23 15.24 1.49
CA LEU A 137 1.65 15.61 1.44
C LEU A 137 1.97 16.89 2.21
N GLY A 138 1.09 17.88 2.17
CA GLY A 138 1.25 19.13 2.93
C GLY A 138 1.12 18.93 4.45
N ASP A 139 0.33 17.98 4.91
CA ASP A 139 0.18 17.67 6.33
C ASP A 139 1.36 16.84 6.82
N LEU A 140 1.91 15.96 5.97
CA LEU A 140 3.18 15.26 6.21
C LEU A 140 4.36 16.25 6.29
N GLU A 141 4.39 17.29 5.47
CA GLU A 141 5.42 18.33 5.55
C GLU A 141 5.35 19.12 6.87
N LYS A 142 4.14 19.44 7.37
CA LYS A 142 3.97 20.05 8.69
C LYS A 142 4.48 19.10 9.79
N LEU A 143 4.09 17.83 9.72
CA LEU A 143 4.55 16.80 10.64
C LEU A 143 6.07 16.68 10.62
N ASN A 144 6.70 16.70 9.45
CA ASN A 144 8.15 16.64 9.32
C ASN A 144 8.85 17.77 10.08
N LYS A 145 8.33 18.99 9.99
CA LYS A 145 8.86 20.14 10.73
C LYS A 145 8.70 20.00 12.23
N GLU A 146 7.54 19.51 12.68
CA GLU A 146 7.27 19.23 14.10
C GLU A 146 8.21 18.12 14.63
N LEU A 147 8.45 17.08 13.84
CA LEU A 147 9.33 15.98 14.22
C LEU A 147 10.81 16.39 14.24
N ALA A 148 11.24 17.26 13.34
CA ALA A 148 12.62 17.75 13.30
C ALA A 148 13.03 18.40 14.63
N GLU A 149 12.09 19.13 15.29
CA GLU A 149 12.33 19.73 16.62
C GLU A 149 12.51 18.67 17.72
N LYS A 150 11.98 17.46 17.52
CA LYS A 150 12.03 16.33 18.45
C LYS A 150 13.13 15.30 18.08
N GLY A 151 13.93 15.56 17.04
CA GLY A 151 14.95 14.65 16.52
C GLY A 151 14.40 13.51 15.67
N GLY A 152 13.23 13.69 15.07
CA GLY A 152 12.61 12.74 14.15
C GLY A 152 12.50 13.31 12.73
N GLN A 153 11.92 12.52 11.83
CA GLN A 153 11.74 12.88 10.43
C GLN A 153 10.52 12.19 9.79
N VAL A 154 10.06 12.73 8.66
CA VAL A 154 9.21 12.03 7.71
C VAL A 154 10.05 11.59 6.52
N VAL A 155 9.78 10.41 5.99
CA VAL A 155 10.39 9.88 4.76
C VAL A 155 9.29 9.34 3.85
N GLY A 156 9.27 9.77 2.59
CA GLY A 156 8.36 9.26 1.57
C GLY A 156 8.99 8.13 0.76
N VAL A 157 8.19 7.13 0.41
CA VAL A 157 8.53 6.09 -0.56
C VAL A 157 7.44 6.10 -1.62
N ASN A 158 7.78 6.54 -2.83
CA ASN A 158 6.84 6.44 -3.95
C ASN A 158 7.00 5.07 -4.62
N SER A 159 5.94 4.24 -4.63
CA SER A 159 5.99 2.89 -5.16
C SER A 159 6.29 2.83 -6.68
N PHE A 160 6.02 3.90 -7.42
CA PHE A 160 6.33 3.97 -8.84
C PHE A 160 7.80 4.33 -9.12
N THR A 161 8.50 4.94 -8.16
CA THR A 161 9.91 5.30 -8.31
C THR A 161 10.89 4.17 -7.99
N LEU A 162 10.41 2.98 -7.62
CA LEU A 162 11.26 1.81 -7.40
C LEU A 162 12.18 1.57 -8.60
N ASP A 163 13.37 1.04 -8.36
CA ASP A 163 14.43 0.86 -9.35
C ASP A 163 15.00 2.17 -9.93
N GLY A 164 14.53 3.33 -9.48
CA GLY A 164 14.96 4.63 -9.97
C GLY A 164 14.46 4.94 -11.37
N ASN A 165 13.24 4.53 -11.70
CA ASN A 165 12.60 4.88 -12.96
C ASN A 165 12.62 6.40 -13.13
N LYS A 166 13.31 6.88 -14.19
CA LYS A 166 13.61 8.31 -14.37
C LYS A 166 12.37 9.16 -14.59
N ASP A 167 11.40 8.65 -15.32
CA ASP A 167 10.17 9.39 -15.64
C ASP A 167 9.31 9.50 -14.38
N GLU A 168 9.15 8.40 -13.64
CA GLU A 168 8.41 8.39 -12.39
C GLU A 168 9.09 9.24 -11.29
N VAL A 169 10.42 9.24 -11.24
CA VAL A 169 11.18 10.13 -10.34
C VAL A 169 10.96 11.60 -10.70
N ALA A 170 10.93 11.95 -12.00
CA ALA A 170 10.66 13.31 -12.44
C ALA A 170 9.23 13.74 -12.07
N ASP A 171 8.24 12.89 -12.31
CA ASP A 171 6.84 13.14 -11.96
C ASP A 171 6.64 13.28 -10.44
N ALA A 172 7.28 12.41 -9.66
CA ALA A 172 7.25 12.51 -8.20
C ALA A 172 7.84 13.83 -7.71
N LYS A 173 8.98 14.26 -8.25
CA LYS A 173 9.60 15.57 -7.93
C LYS A 173 8.70 16.75 -8.26
N ASP A 174 8.03 16.71 -9.40
CA ASP A 174 7.10 17.77 -9.81
C ASP A 174 5.92 17.87 -8.83
N VAL A 175 5.32 16.75 -8.45
CA VAL A 175 4.23 16.71 -7.46
C VAL A 175 4.70 17.22 -6.10
N LEU A 176 5.85 16.73 -5.59
CA LEU A 176 6.41 17.15 -4.29
C LEU A 176 6.72 18.66 -4.27
N SER A 177 7.32 19.18 -5.34
CA SER A 177 7.61 20.61 -5.49
C SER A 177 6.33 21.45 -5.46
N LYS A 178 5.30 21.06 -6.22
CA LYS A 178 3.99 21.75 -6.24
C LYS A 178 3.29 21.75 -4.89
N LYS A 179 3.55 20.70 -4.06
CA LYS A 179 3.02 20.58 -2.70
C LYS A 179 3.89 21.22 -1.62
N GLY A 180 5.05 21.77 -1.99
CA GLY A 180 6.00 22.39 -1.06
C GLY A 180 6.64 21.41 -0.09
N VAL A 181 6.79 20.14 -0.49
CA VAL A 181 7.40 19.09 0.31
C VAL A 181 8.92 19.21 0.29
N THR A 182 9.52 19.19 1.47
CA THR A 182 10.97 19.26 1.66
C THR A 182 11.56 18.04 2.34
N TYR A 183 10.73 17.17 2.95
CA TYR A 183 11.21 15.93 3.54
C TYR A 183 11.70 14.96 2.49
N LYS A 184 12.63 14.09 2.90
CA LYS A 184 13.29 13.13 2.01
C LYS A 184 12.29 12.15 1.42
N ASN A 185 12.34 11.97 0.10
CA ASN A 185 11.68 10.88 -0.61
C ASN A 185 12.76 9.97 -1.20
N ILE A 186 12.59 8.66 -1.06
CA ILE A 186 13.59 7.65 -1.39
C ILE A 186 13.01 6.56 -2.30
N TRP A 187 13.90 5.87 -2.98
CA TRP A 187 13.60 4.65 -3.70
C TRP A 187 14.71 3.61 -3.48
N PHE A 188 14.39 2.37 -3.65
CA PHE A 188 15.28 1.21 -3.58
C PHE A 188 14.89 0.19 -4.65
N LYS A 189 15.66 -0.89 -4.78
CA LYS A 189 15.40 -1.94 -5.77
C LYS A 189 14.13 -2.70 -5.43
N SER A 190 13.29 -2.95 -6.46
CA SER A 190 12.02 -3.68 -6.32
C SER A 190 12.21 -5.14 -5.87
N ASP A 191 13.36 -5.75 -6.23
CA ASP A 191 13.71 -7.11 -5.84
C ASP A 191 14.36 -7.21 -4.45
N SER A 192 14.67 -6.07 -3.80
CA SER A 192 15.14 -6.04 -2.40
C SER A 192 14.01 -6.43 -1.42
N GLU A 193 14.36 -6.76 -0.18
CA GLU A 193 13.35 -7.06 0.86
C GLU A 193 12.39 -5.88 1.07
N ALA A 194 12.91 -4.63 1.13
CA ALA A 194 12.07 -3.44 1.23
C ALA A 194 11.24 -3.18 -0.04
N GLY A 195 11.75 -3.54 -1.23
CA GLY A 195 11.02 -3.47 -2.48
C GLY A 195 9.85 -4.46 -2.51
N LYS A 196 10.08 -5.70 -2.12
CA LYS A 196 9.03 -6.72 -1.97
C LYS A 196 8.01 -6.31 -0.92
N PHE A 197 8.46 -5.78 0.22
CA PHE A 197 7.58 -5.21 1.23
C PHE A 197 6.67 -4.14 0.65
N THR A 198 7.23 -3.17 -0.09
CA THR A 198 6.47 -2.10 -0.74
C THR A 198 5.48 -2.63 -1.77
N SER A 199 5.86 -3.65 -2.56
CA SER A 199 5.01 -4.27 -3.57
C SER A 199 3.85 -5.07 -2.98
N ASN A 200 3.96 -5.51 -1.74
CA ASN A 200 2.92 -6.23 -1.02
C ASN A 200 1.92 -5.29 -0.30
N LEU A 201 2.14 -3.98 -0.33
CA LEU A 201 1.17 -3.04 0.22
C LEU A 201 -0.08 -2.98 -0.67
N TYR A 202 -1.23 -3.26 -0.10
CA TYR A 202 -2.52 -3.30 -0.79
C TYR A 202 -3.37 -2.03 -0.62
N SER A 203 -2.93 -1.11 0.23
CA SER A 203 -3.62 0.16 0.51
C SER A 203 -2.65 1.34 0.38
N PHE A 204 -3.12 2.45 -0.16
CA PHE A 204 -2.36 3.69 -0.26
C PHE A 204 -3.25 4.91 0.04
N PRO A 205 -2.74 5.89 0.80
CA PRO A 205 -1.43 5.89 1.44
C PRO A 205 -1.38 4.92 2.63
N THR A 206 -0.18 4.42 2.94
CA THR A 206 0.07 3.67 4.18
C THR A 206 1.28 4.29 4.89
N THR A 207 1.17 4.48 6.20
CA THR A 207 2.20 5.14 7.00
C THR A 207 2.65 4.25 8.15
N TYR A 208 3.95 4.00 8.24
CA TYR A 208 4.62 3.28 9.33
C TYR A 208 5.36 4.25 10.24
N VAL A 209 5.37 3.96 11.52
CA VAL A 209 6.26 4.61 12.50
C VAL A 209 7.38 3.64 12.84
N ILE A 210 8.63 4.10 12.73
CA ILE A 210 9.84 3.28 12.91
C ILE A 210 10.71 3.97 13.96
N ASP A 211 11.17 3.20 14.95
CA ASP A 211 12.07 3.70 15.99
C ASP A 211 13.54 3.78 15.51
N GLN A 212 14.42 4.33 16.33
CA GLN A 212 15.85 4.49 16.02
C GLN A 212 16.60 3.16 15.79
N ASN A 213 16.03 2.04 16.21
CA ASN A 213 16.60 0.70 16.03
C ASN A 213 16.06 0.00 14.77
N GLY A 214 15.19 0.67 14.00
CA GLY A 214 14.55 0.13 12.82
C GLY A 214 13.36 -0.77 13.13
N ASN A 215 12.83 -0.76 14.35
CA ASN A 215 11.65 -1.53 14.70
C ASN A 215 10.38 -0.75 14.31
N ILE A 216 9.40 -1.45 13.76
CA ILE A 216 8.07 -0.92 13.51
C ILE A 216 7.35 -0.76 14.85
N VAL A 217 6.75 0.40 15.07
CA VAL A 217 6.03 0.74 16.30
C VAL A 217 4.53 0.68 16.04
N GLY A 218 3.89 -0.35 16.57
CA GLY A 218 2.44 -0.59 16.43
C GLY A 218 2.02 -0.93 15.01
N GLU A 219 0.73 -0.80 14.73
CA GLU A 219 0.15 -1.11 13.43
C GLU A 219 0.29 0.06 12.46
N PRO A 220 0.41 -0.21 11.13
CA PRO A 220 0.46 0.85 10.13
C PRO A 220 -0.85 1.64 10.08
N ILE A 221 -0.75 2.93 9.79
CA ILE A 221 -1.90 3.77 9.50
C ILE A 221 -2.25 3.61 8.03
N MET A 222 -3.36 2.94 7.74
CA MET A 222 -3.88 2.77 6.39
C MET A 222 -4.86 3.90 6.04
N GLY A 223 -4.64 4.53 4.88
CA GLY A 223 -5.39 5.73 4.47
C GLY A 223 -4.73 7.03 4.93
N GLY A 224 -5.32 8.17 4.53
CA GLY A 224 -4.73 9.49 4.75
C GLY A 224 -4.74 9.93 6.20
N ILE A 225 -3.67 10.58 6.65
CA ILE A 225 -3.50 11.11 8.03
C ILE A 225 -4.25 12.43 8.28
N ASN A 226 -5.05 12.88 7.36
CA ASN A 226 -5.79 14.14 7.45
C ASN A 226 -7.11 14.04 8.24
N SER A 227 -7.55 12.84 8.62
CA SER A 227 -8.63 12.68 9.60
C SER A 227 -8.11 12.85 11.03
N ALA A 228 -8.95 13.39 11.93
CA ALA A 228 -8.56 13.59 13.33
C ALA A 228 -8.20 12.26 14.02
N GLU A 229 -8.95 11.20 13.73
CA GLU A 229 -8.74 9.87 14.29
C GLU A 229 -7.38 9.27 13.88
N GLN A 230 -7.06 9.29 12.58
CA GLN A 230 -5.79 8.77 12.08
C GLN A 230 -4.60 9.62 12.53
N ARG A 231 -4.79 10.94 12.62
CA ARG A 231 -3.76 11.83 13.15
C ARG A 231 -3.47 11.55 14.63
N GLU A 232 -4.50 11.31 15.43
CA GLU A 232 -4.35 10.93 16.85
C GLU A 232 -3.64 9.57 16.98
N ALA A 233 -4.06 8.57 16.20
CA ALA A 233 -3.40 7.26 16.17
C ALA A 233 -1.91 7.38 15.79
N LEU A 234 -1.59 8.14 14.74
CA LEU A 234 -0.21 8.39 14.32
C LEU A 234 0.61 9.08 15.42
N ASN A 235 0.07 10.12 16.06
CA ASN A 235 0.75 10.82 17.14
C ASN A 235 1.05 9.90 18.31
N LYS A 236 0.12 9.01 18.68
CA LYS A 236 0.33 8.01 19.74
C LYS A 236 1.51 7.08 19.41
N LEU A 237 1.64 6.61 18.17
CA LEU A 237 2.76 5.77 17.75
C LEU A 237 4.08 6.54 17.76
N ILE A 238 4.08 7.80 17.34
CA ILE A 238 5.23 8.68 17.39
C ILE A 238 5.70 8.88 18.85
N ASP A 239 4.78 9.15 19.77
CA ASP A 239 5.11 9.33 21.18
C ASP A 239 5.69 8.04 21.79
N GLN A 240 5.18 6.87 21.40
CA GLN A 240 5.74 5.57 21.80
C GLN A 240 7.16 5.37 21.29
N ALA A 241 7.45 5.72 20.03
CA ALA A 241 8.79 5.63 19.46
C ALA A 241 9.78 6.56 20.18
N LEU A 242 9.37 7.81 20.43
CA LEU A 242 10.19 8.80 21.13
C LEU A 242 10.50 8.37 22.57
N ALA A 243 9.52 7.82 23.29
CA ALA A 243 9.72 7.31 24.65
C ALA A 243 10.73 6.14 24.71
N LYS A 244 10.78 5.28 23.68
CA LYS A 244 11.80 4.21 23.56
C LYS A 244 13.20 4.77 23.31
N SER A 245 13.34 5.90 22.67
CA SER A 245 14.65 6.50 22.35
C SER A 245 15.34 7.18 23.54
N GLU A 246 14.64 7.32 24.67
CA GLU A 246 15.16 7.94 25.91
C GLU A 246 15.63 6.92 26.94
N GLN A 247 15.50 5.62 26.65
CA GLN A 247 15.93 4.50 27.49
C GLN A 247 17.29 3.96 27.05
#